data_05c8b76f432d8e9aac496adf5ea38fa2
#
_entry.id   05c8b76f432d8e9aac496adf5ea38fa2
#
_cell.length_a   1.000
_cell.length_b   1.000
_cell.length_c   1.000
_cell.angle_alpha   90.00
_cell.angle_beta   90.00
_cell.angle_gamma   90.00
#
_symmetry.space_group_name_H-M   'P 1'
#
loop_
_entity.id
_entity.type
_entity.pdbx_description
1 polymer ?
#
loop_
_entity_poly.entity_id
_entity_poly.type
_entity_poly.pdbx_seq_one_letter_code
_entity_poly.pdbx_strand_id
1 'polypeptide(L)'
;NNQVQLSDLAITYYATETDANNGTSVGKIASPHTTSAANVFVYARFQSRTYGCYSVAPINLLSYFPVKAKNSVIQICDNNIDGFYDVNLLDYKDQMVQTPSPENVYTFYLSQADIGISGREIANPTNFILNPYTSKIWVYVENLKDCGSSAEINFVNGTQLTISPNQFSINDICDEGNDGKESINLSKFESNFAGAYTYEYFESKQDMMDENHKITNPSTYPFDESKGISKFYVKVSEAGLCPNFYTIDIQLNKTPIIKINDYYYCKNDVLGLDIKPNFTGLNVTYYKWEYPDGTVAEGSNQNSLTGVKMIGTYKLTLTNSSNCVYTTTFKVINIETPEIIKLSGENDNYVVTATGEEGRKIIYSKDLITWQDSNVFTNLQPGDYTFYVKYADSDCHGDMIRGRIFTVINAFTPNEDGINDSWKLSGLDVFPENSTLQIFDRYGSLVYQQTSNTEFVWDGKFNSRSLPTASYWYVINAADGRTYKGWILLKNRN
;
A
#
# COMPACT_ATOMS: atom_id res chain seq x y z
N ASN A 1 37.20 -93.08 -22.10
CA ASN A 1 36.40 -92.19 -21.19
C ASN A 1 35.40 -93.06 -20.43
N ASN A 2 35.82 -93.67 -19.30
CA ASN A 2 34.91 -94.34 -18.36
C ASN A 2 34.22 -93.23 -17.56
N GLN A 3 33.09 -92.73 -18.08
CA GLN A 3 32.16 -91.88 -17.26
C GLN A 3 31.46 -92.86 -16.29
N VAL A 4 31.74 -92.73 -15.01
CA VAL A 4 31.01 -93.45 -13.94
C VAL A 4 29.55 -92.99 -14.03
N GLN A 5 28.61 -93.89 -14.28
CA GLN A 5 27.20 -93.63 -14.33
C GLN A 5 26.74 -93.30 -12.91
N LEU A 6 25.88 -92.27 -12.75
CA LEU A 6 25.29 -91.83 -11.47
C LEU A 6 24.64 -93.02 -10.73
N SER A 7 24.10 -94.01 -11.44
CA SER A 7 23.48 -95.22 -10.89
C SER A 7 24.49 -96.19 -10.23
N ASP A 8 25.79 -96.08 -10.56
CA ASP A 8 26.83 -96.87 -9.95
C ASP A 8 27.42 -96.24 -8.69
N LEU A 9 26.99 -95.00 -8.37
CA LEU A 9 27.54 -94.34 -7.18
C LEU A 9 26.64 -94.57 -5.95
N ALA A 10 27.29 -95.02 -4.85
CA ALA A 10 26.70 -94.90 -3.53
C ALA A 10 27.14 -93.53 -2.94
N ILE A 11 26.19 -92.70 -2.63
CA ILE A 11 26.43 -91.39 -1.97
C ILE A 11 26.14 -91.55 -0.47
N THR A 12 27.07 -91.19 0.39
CA THR A 12 26.87 -91.13 1.82
C THR A 12 27.44 -89.84 2.38
N TYR A 13 26.79 -89.29 3.41
CA TYR A 13 27.17 -88.04 4.00
C TYR A 13 27.72 -88.22 5.40
N TYR A 14 28.76 -87.45 5.77
CA TYR A 14 29.45 -87.49 7.01
C TYR A 14 29.67 -86.11 7.67
N ALA A 15 29.77 -86.09 8.99
CA ALA A 15 29.97 -84.87 9.75
C ALA A 15 31.41 -84.34 9.66
N THR A 16 32.40 -85.20 9.39
CA THR A 16 33.79 -84.81 9.23
C THR A 16 34.40 -85.39 7.95
N GLU A 17 35.41 -84.76 7.44
CA GLU A 17 36.15 -85.21 6.28
C GLU A 17 36.88 -86.60 6.56
N THR A 18 37.37 -86.73 7.77
CA THR A 18 38.01 -87.97 8.21
C THR A 18 37.04 -89.15 8.18
N ASP A 19 35.86 -89.03 8.70
CA ASP A 19 34.80 -90.04 8.65
C ASP A 19 34.38 -90.41 7.26
N ALA A 20 34.29 -89.37 6.39
CA ALA A 20 33.97 -89.57 5.00
C ALA A 20 35.08 -90.34 4.25
N ASN A 21 36.34 -90.08 4.53
CA ASN A 21 37.43 -90.79 3.97
C ASN A 21 37.51 -92.29 4.51
N ASN A 22 37.24 -92.50 5.77
CA ASN A 22 37.24 -93.87 6.37
C ASN A 22 35.99 -94.68 5.87
N GLY A 23 34.90 -94.11 5.51
CA GLY A 23 33.71 -94.73 4.95
C GLY A 23 32.96 -95.67 5.93
N THR A 24 33.19 -95.57 7.23
CA THR A 24 32.58 -96.36 8.29
C THR A 24 31.12 -95.84 8.64
N SER A 25 30.45 -96.58 9.52
CA SER A 25 29.17 -96.10 10.04
C SER A 25 29.29 -94.95 11.04
N VAL A 26 30.52 -94.72 11.55
CA VAL A 26 30.79 -93.61 12.50
C VAL A 26 30.74 -92.25 11.76
N GLY A 27 30.08 -91.27 12.33
CA GLY A 27 29.98 -89.98 11.75
C GLY A 27 29.08 -89.86 10.51
N LYS A 28 28.41 -90.93 10.09
CA LYS A 28 27.47 -90.97 8.99
C LYS A 28 26.20 -90.13 9.33
N ILE A 29 25.84 -89.22 8.47
CA ILE A 29 24.68 -88.36 8.62
C ILE A 29 23.44 -89.04 8.02
N ALA A 30 22.37 -89.15 8.79
CA ALA A 30 21.06 -89.61 8.31
C ALA A 30 20.37 -88.53 7.48
N SER A 31 19.57 -88.97 6.52
CA SER A 31 18.68 -88.04 5.74
C SER A 31 17.22 -88.22 6.21
N PRO A 32 16.51 -87.18 6.59
CA PRO A 32 16.92 -85.78 6.59
C PRO A 32 17.88 -85.39 7.73
N HIS A 33 18.80 -84.44 7.47
CA HIS A 33 19.71 -83.88 8.46
C HIS A 33 19.23 -82.53 8.95
N THR A 34 19.22 -82.29 10.25
CA THR A 34 18.90 -81.02 10.87
C THR A 34 20.09 -80.42 11.56
N THR A 35 20.35 -79.14 11.35
CA THR A 35 21.46 -78.45 12.05
C THR A 35 20.86 -77.09 12.62
N SER A 36 21.40 -76.78 13.80
CA SER A 36 21.12 -75.48 14.44
C SER A 36 22.18 -74.39 14.17
N ALA A 37 23.28 -74.80 13.51
CA ALA A 37 24.37 -73.87 13.20
C ALA A 37 24.15 -73.17 11.84
N ALA A 38 24.52 -71.92 11.79
CA ALA A 38 24.30 -71.07 10.61
C ALA A 38 25.23 -71.47 9.40
N ASN A 39 26.29 -72.11 9.64
CA ASN A 39 27.25 -72.58 8.63
C ASN A 39 27.85 -73.93 9.08
N VAL A 40 27.56 -74.98 8.35
CA VAL A 40 28.03 -76.32 8.64
C VAL A 40 28.58 -76.95 7.38
N PHE A 41 29.79 -77.53 7.48
CA PHE A 41 30.30 -78.37 6.43
C PHE A 41 29.86 -79.79 6.67
N VAL A 42 29.32 -80.45 5.67
CA VAL A 42 29.17 -81.92 5.61
C VAL A 42 29.95 -82.42 4.40
N TYR A 43 30.38 -83.69 4.53
CA TYR A 43 31.22 -84.26 3.49
C TYR A 43 30.49 -85.40 2.79
N ALA A 44 30.35 -85.28 1.48
CA ALA A 44 29.71 -86.30 0.65
C ALA A 44 30.80 -87.25 0.13
N ARG A 45 30.64 -88.52 0.44
CA ARG A 45 31.45 -89.61 -0.13
C ARG A 45 30.73 -90.23 -1.28
N PHE A 46 31.35 -90.21 -2.45
CA PHE A 46 30.88 -90.81 -3.68
C PHE A 46 31.68 -92.05 -3.90
N GLN A 47 31.10 -93.21 -3.76
CA GLN A 47 31.80 -94.51 -3.91
C GLN A 47 31.18 -95.35 -5.01
N SER A 48 32.08 -95.85 -5.93
CA SER A 48 31.63 -96.79 -6.96
C SER A 48 31.19 -98.09 -6.36
N ARG A 49 30.01 -98.56 -6.66
CA ARG A 49 29.51 -99.86 -6.19
C ARG A 49 30.26 -101.05 -6.84
N THR A 50 30.74 -100.81 -8.06
CA THR A 50 31.44 -101.83 -8.87
C THR A 50 32.90 -101.89 -8.55
N TYR A 51 33.62 -100.84 -8.33
CA TYR A 51 35.07 -100.80 -8.21
C TYR A 51 35.56 -100.44 -6.78
N GLY A 52 34.66 -99.97 -5.91
CA GLY A 52 35.01 -99.59 -4.56
C GLY A 52 35.81 -98.32 -4.40
N CYS A 53 36.30 -97.70 -5.47
CA CYS A 53 36.98 -96.42 -5.44
C CYS A 53 36.04 -95.29 -4.98
N TYR A 54 36.57 -94.31 -4.26
CA TYR A 54 35.75 -93.21 -3.73
C TYR A 54 36.43 -91.83 -3.92
N SER A 55 35.60 -90.82 -3.83
CA SER A 55 36.01 -89.39 -3.73
C SER A 55 35.16 -88.72 -2.65
N VAL A 56 35.72 -87.73 -1.98
CA VAL A 56 35.03 -86.96 -0.95
C VAL A 56 35.01 -85.55 -1.37
N ALA A 57 33.81 -84.89 -1.25
CA ALA A 57 33.65 -83.48 -1.51
C ALA A 57 32.97 -82.80 -0.32
N PRO A 58 33.43 -81.63 0.10
CA PRO A 58 32.78 -80.84 1.12
C PRO A 58 31.53 -80.20 0.52
N ILE A 59 30.47 -80.22 1.31
CA ILE A 59 29.18 -79.44 1.03
C ILE A 59 28.99 -78.48 2.17
N ASN A 60 28.96 -77.20 1.84
CA ASN A 60 28.66 -76.16 2.80
C ASN A 60 27.15 -76.00 2.90
N LEU A 61 26.60 -76.30 4.08
CA LEU A 61 25.18 -76.01 4.37
C LEU A 61 25.11 -74.69 5.07
N LEU A 62 24.52 -73.74 4.37
CA LEU A 62 24.23 -72.40 4.90
C LEU A 62 22.78 -72.33 5.35
N SER A 63 22.61 -72.05 6.63
CA SER A 63 21.28 -71.78 7.18
C SER A 63 21.09 -70.30 7.38
N TYR A 64 20.04 -69.75 6.82
CA TYR A 64 19.63 -68.37 7.00
C TYR A 64 18.45 -68.33 7.97
N PHE A 65 18.58 -67.49 8.98
CA PHE A 65 17.44 -67.24 9.87
C PHE A 65 16.53 -66.21 9.19
N PRO A 66 15.24 -66.48 9.12
CA PRO A 66 14.31 -65.50 8.52
C PRO A 66 14.34 -64.21 9.31
N VAL A 67 14.33 -63.09 8.59
CA VAL A 67 14.11 -61.79 9.19
C VAL A 67 12.74 -61.79 9.87
N LYS A 68 12.72 -61.47 11.18
CA LYS A 68 11.46 -61.40 11.92
C LYS A 68 10.87 -60.00 11.83
N ALA A 69 9.90 -59.82 10.98
CA ALA A 69 9.08 -58.62 10.97
C ALA A 69 8.31 -58.47 12.29
N LYS A 70 8.05 -57.27 12.71
CA LYS A 70 7.43 -56.93 14.00
C LYS A 70 6.23 -56.02 13.76
N ASN A 71 5.08 -56.39 14.30
CA ASN A 71 3.92 -55.48 14.35
C ASN A 71 4.32 -54.19 15.07
N SER A 72 3.98 -53.06 14.46
CA SER A 72 4.40 -51.75 14.96
C SER A 72 3.21 -50.79 14.95
N VAL A 73 3.23 -49.85 15.89
CA VAL A 73 2.36 -48.72 15.93
C VAL A 73 3.20 -47.48 15.68
N ILE A 74 2.92 -46.78 14.60
CA ILE A 74 3.64 -45.61 14.16
C ILE A 74 2.78 -44.37 14.38
N GLN A 75 3.30 -43.42 15.12
CA GLN A 75 2.68 -42.11 15.24
C GLN A 75 3.03 -41.29 14.01
N ILE A 76 2.01 -40.69 13.39
CA ILE A 76 2.14 -39.86 12.22
C ILE A 76 1.51 -38.51 12.45
N CYS A 77 2.04 -37.49 11.80
CA CYS A 77 1.51 -36.15 11.80
C CYS A 77 1.15 -35.73 10.36
N ASP A 78 0.08 -34.97 10.25
CA ASP A 78 -0.17 -34.15 9.08
C ASP A 78 0.74 -32.93 9.15
N ASN A 79 1.93 -33.03 8.54
CA ASN A 79 2.99 -32.04 8.69
C ASN A 79 2.74 -30.76 7.90
N ASN A 80 1.99 -30.85 6.82
CA ASN A 80 1.65 -29.71 5.96
C ASN A 80 0.21 -29.18 6.23
N ILE A 81 -0.53 -29.86 7.11
CA ILE A 81 -1.86 -29.47 7.59
C ILE A 81 -2.88 -29.38 6.43
N ASP A 82 -2.76 -30.29 5.46
CA ASP A 82 -3.66 -30.38 4.30
C ASP A 82 -4.80 -31.40 4.51
N GLY A 83 -4.76 -32.16 5.60
CA GLY A 83 -5.72 -33.21 5.95
C GLY A 83 -5.34 -34.60 5.47
N PHE A 84 -4.17 -34.75 4.84
CA PHE A 84 -3.58 -36.02 4.46
C PHE A 84 -2.27 -36.24 5.21
N TYR A 85 -1.82 -37.50 5.26
CA TYR A 85 -0.56 -37.85 5.91
C TYR A 85 0.44 -38.33 4.86
N ASP A 86 1.40 -37.49 4.55
CA ASP A 86 2.53 -37.86 3.69
C ASP A 86 3.57 -38.60 4.52
N VAL A 87 3.71 -39.92 4.27
CA VAL A 87 4.55 -40.79 5.09
C VAL A 87 5.66 -41.38 4.25
N ASN A 88 6.93 -41.16 4.63
CA ASN A 88 8.03 -41.95 4.15
C ASN A 88 8.10 -43.23 5.01
N LEU A 89 7.56 -44.32 4.50
CA LEU A 89 7.50 -45.60 5.23
C LEU A 89 8.89 -46.16 5.60
N LEU A 90 9.92 -45.79 4.82
CA LEU A 90 11.31 -46.26 5.06
C LEU A 90 11.96 -45.56 6.27
N ASP A 91 11.45 -44.43 6.73
CA ASP A 91 11.96 -43.79 7.94
C ASP A 91 11.66 -44.56 9.20
N TYR A 92 10.70 -45.46 9.15
CA TYR A 92 10.26 -46.32 10.26
C TYR A 92 10.72 -47.75 10.15
N LYS A 93 11.56 -48.10 9.16
CA LYS A 93 12.02 -49.48 8.86
C LYS A 93 12.57 -50.23 10.07
N ASP A 94 13.33 -49.55 10.94
CA ASP A 94 13.94 -50.15 12.12
C ASP A 94 12.93 -50.53 13.20
N GLN A 95 11.75 -49.91 13.17
CA GLN A 95 10.64 -50.25 14.08
C GLN A 95 9.84 -51.48 13.61
N MET A 96 9.99 -51.87 12.32
CA MET A 96 9.20 -52.91 11.67
C MET A 96 9.87 -54.30 11.73
N VAL A 97 11.08 -54.41 12.32
CA VAL A 97 11.82 -55.63 12.46
C VAL A 97 12.34 -55.83 13.88
N GLN A 98 12.61 -57.09 14.29
CA GLN A 98 13.21 -57.36 15.57
C GLN A 98 14.69 -56.99 15.61
N THR A 99 15.40 -57.21 14.49
CA THR A 99 16.82 -56.91 14.34
C THR A 99 17.06 -56.15 13.06
N PRO A 100 17.26 -54.81 13.13
CA PRO A 100 17.60 -54.02 11.97
C PRO A 100 18.89 -54.44 11.30
N SER A 101 18.92 -54.48 9.98
CA SER A 101 20.11 -54.74 9.18
C SER A 101 20.05 -53.97 7.87
N PRO A 102 21.17 -53.46 7.35
CA PRO A 102 21.23 -52.81 6.05
C PRO A 102 20.92 -53.76 4.88
N GLU A 103 20.98 -55.07 5.11
CA GLU A 103 20.67 -56.11 4.11
C GLU A 103 19.17 -56.42 4.00
N ASN A 104 18.34 -55.87 4.93
CA ASN A 104 16.89 -56.05 4.89
C ASN A 104 16.27 -55.26 3.77
N VAL A 105 15.45 -55.91 2.96
CA VAL A 105 14.61 -55.33 1.92
C VAL A 105 13.18 -55.26 2.42
N TYR A 106 12.56 -54.10 2.30
CA TYR A 106 11.21 -53.83 2.79
C TYR A 106 10.29 -53.63 1.60
N THR A 107 9.19 -54.37 1.57
CA THR A 107 8.13 -54.22 0.59
C THR A 107 6.78 -53.98 1.33
N PHE A 108 6.01 -53.01 0.89
CA PHE A 108 4.79 -52.59 1.59
C PHE A 108 3.55 -52.92 0.78
N TYR A 109 2.46 -53.29 1.47
CA TYR A 109 1.20 -53.70 0.87
C TYR A 109 0.00 -53.08 1.63
N LEU A 110 -1.07 -52.81 0.91
CA LEU A 110 -2.31 -52.27 1.52
C LEU A 110 -3.10 -53.35 2.28
N SER A 111 -2.93 -54.64 1.93
CA SER A 111 -3.57 -55.76 2.64
C SER A 111 -2.64 -56.94 2.80
N GLN A 112 -2.91 -57.79 3.77
CA GLN A 112 -2.18 -59.05 4.01
C GLN A 112 -2.31 -60.01 2.80
N ALA A 113 -3.47 -59.99 2.11
CA ALA A 113 -3.69 -60.86 0.98
C ALA A 113 -2.86 -60.49 -0.27
N ASP A 114 -2.34 -59.27 -0.33
CA ASP A 114 -1.53 -58.80 -1.47
C ASP A 114 -0.05 -59.19 -1.33
N ILE A 115 0.38 -59.65 -0.16
CA ILE A 115 1.79 -59.98 0.10
C ILE A 115 2.29 -61.05 -0.88
N GLY A 116 3.36 -60.72 -1.61
CA GLY A 116 4.00 -61.62 -2.60
C GLY A 116 3.28 -61.67 -3.94
N ILE A 117 2.25 -60.87 -4.15
CA ILE A 117 1.57 -60.72 -5.47
C ILE A 117 2.19 -59.55 -6.20
N SER A 118 2.90 -59.85 -7.30
CA SER A 118 3.57 -58.85 -8.13
C SER A 118 2.56 -57.76 -8.64
N GLY A 119 2.95 -56.50 -8.50
CA GLY A 119 2.12 -55.35 -8.91
C GLY A 119 1.08 -54.94 -7.90
N ARG A 120 1.09 -55.49 -6.69
CA ARG A 120 0.23 -55.11 -5.56
C ARG A 120 0.98 -54.38 -4.48
N GLU A 121 2.26 -54.16 -4.66
CA GLU A 121 3.11 -53.39 -3.76
C GLU A 121 2.70 -51.92 -3.77
N ILE A 122 2.94 -51.23 -2.65
CA ILE A 122 2.90 -49.77 -2.60
C ILE A 122 4.02 -49.24 -3.45
N ALA A 123 3.70 -48.68 -4.60
CA ALA A 123 4.66 -48.30 -5.63
C ALA A 123 5.66 -47.18 -5.19
N ASN A 124 5.25 -46.33 -4.29
CA ASN A 124 6.07 -45.18 -3.82
C ASN A 124 6.09 -45.16 -2.26
N PRO A 125 6.88 -45.97 -1.62
CA PRO A 125 6.93 -46.03 -0.15
C PRO A 125 7.62 -44.82 0.48
N THR A 126 8.40 -44.05 -0.28
CA THR A 126 9.07 -42.82 0.20
C THR A 126 8.16 -41.61 0.23
N ASN A 127 7.06 -41.68 -0.48
CA ASN A 127 6.01 -40.63 -0.50
C ASN A 127 4.64 -41.32 -0.58
N PHE A 128 4.30 -42.02 0.51
CA PHE A 128 3.02 -42.71 0.63
C PHE A 128 1.99 -41.79 1.25
N ILE A 129 0.93 -41.48 0.51
CA ILE A 129 -0.19 -40.68 1.01
C ILE A 129 -1.15 -41.63 1.75
N LEU A 130 -1.14 -41.53 3.06
CA LEU A 130 -2.07 -42.29 3.89
C LEU A 130 -3.43 -41.59 3.93
N ASN A 131 -4.43 -42.25 3.35
CA ASN A 131 -5.79 -41.79 3.43
C ASN A 131 -6.29 -41.86 4.90
N PRO A 132 -7.05 -40.87 5.41
CA PRO A 132 -7.62 -40.88 6.77
C PRO A 132 -8.42 -42.13 7.15
N TYR A 133 -8.87 -42.91 6.15
CA TYR A 133 -9.57 -44.17 6.35
C TYR A 133 -8.66 -45.41 6.38
N THR A 134 -7.36 -45.26 6.06
CA THR A 134 -6.39 -46.34 6.07
C THR A 134 -5.63 -46.31 7.38
N SER A 135 -6.06 -47.07 8.35
CA SER A 135 -5.42 -47.12 9.68
C SER A 135 -4.24 -48.09 9.76
N LYS A 136 -4.02 -48.91 8.73
CA LYS A 136 -2.95 -49.93 8.72
C LYS A 136 -2.52 -50.31 7.32
N ILE A 137 -1.29 -50.78 7.23
CA ILE A 137 -0.66 -51.43 6.06
C ILE A 137 0.08 -52.67 6.51
N TRP A 138 0.63 -53.42 5.56
CA TRP A 138 1.45 -54.57 5.79
C TRP A 138 2.85 -54.35 5.26
N VAL A 139 3.88 -54.80 6.01
CA VAL A 139 5.25 -54.86 5.54
C VAL A 139 5.67 -56.30 5.38
N TYR A 140 6.32 -56.61 4.27
CA TYR A 140 7.08 -57.83 4.08
C TYR A 140 8.55 -57.49 4.10
N VAL A 141 9.32 -58.14 4.98
CA VAL A 141 10.74 -57.88 5.11
C VAL A 141 11.48 -59.16 4.81
N GLU A 142 12.43 -59.08 3.89
CA GLU A 142 13.30 -60.20 3.51
C GLU A 142 14.77 -59.80 3.55
N ASN A 143 15.65 -60.77 3.51
CA ASN A 143 17.06 -60.56 3.26
C ASN A 143 17.45 -61.07 1.87
N LEU A 144 18.71 -60.90 1.46
CA LEU A 144 19.24 -61.24 0.13
C LEU A 144 18.99 -62.69 -0.32
N LYS A 145 18.32 -63.58 0.48
CA LYS A 145 18.15 -65.03 0.24
C LYS A 145 16.74 -65.56 0.50
N ASP A 146 15.73 -64.76 0.25
CA ASP A 146 14.31 -65.15 0.25
C ASP A 146 13.72 -65.63 1.59
N CYS A 147 14.36 -65.33 2.72
CA CYS A 147 13.83 -65.66 4.04
C CYS A 147 13.09 -64.44 4.62
N GLY A 148 11.85 -64.24 4.25
CA GLY A 148 11.04 -63.09 4.68
C GLY A 148 9.95 -63.47 5.69
N SER A 149 9.46 -62.44 6.37
CA SER A 149 8.24 -62.50 7.15
C SER A 149 7.45 -61.18 7.04
N SER A 150 6.20 -61.20 7.37
CA SER A 150 5.33 -60.02 7.31
C SER A 150 4.87 -59.58 8.68
N ALA A 151 4.53 -58.32 8.78
CA ALA A 151 3.95 -57.73 9.98
C ALA A 151 2.92 -56.66 9.62
N GLU A 152 2.01 -56.42 10.54
CA GLU A 152 1.00 -55.35 10.46
C GLU A 152 1.58 -54.05 11.02
N ILE A 153 1.43 -52.97 10.31
CA ILE A 153 1.82 -51.62 10.71
C ILE A 153 0.55 -50.80 10.91
N ASN A 154 0.32 -50.41 12.14
CA ASN A 154 -0.82 -49.55 12.50
C ASN A 154 -0.37 -48.09 12.60
N PHE A 155 -1.15 -47.17 12.03
CA PHE A 155 -0.92 -45.76 12.14
C PHE A 155 -1.88 -45.16 13.17
N VAL A 156 -1.32 -44.29 14.00
CA VAL A 156 -2.10 -43.48 14.97
C VAL A 156 -1.72 -42.02 14.84
N ASN A 157 -2.67 -41.16 15.02
CA ASN A 157 -2.41 -39.72 15.00
C ASN A 157 -1.51 -39.36 16.19
N GLY A 158 -0.47 -38.62 15.93
CA GLY A 158 0.36 -38.00 16.95
C GLY A 158 -0.45 -36.93 17.73
N THR A 159 0.08 -36.52 18.87
CA THR A 159 -0.50 -35.45 19.66
C THR A 159 -0.27 -34.11 18.96
N GLN A 160 -1.36 -33.42 18.60
CA GLN A 160 -1.28 -32.11 17.94
C GLN A 160 -0.87 -31.03 18.95
N LEU A 161 0.03 -30.13 18.54
CA LEU A 161 0.39 -28.94 19.29
C LEU A 161 -0.83 -28.07 19.56
N THR A 162 -1.06 -27.66 20.81
CA THR A 162 -2.17 -26.78 21.17
C THR A 162 -1.78 -25.32 21.02
N ILE A 163 -2.45 -24.60 20.12
CA ILE A 163 -2.27 -23.16 19.87
C ILE A 163 -3.51 -22.43 20.37
N SER A 164 -3.35 -21.56 21.35
CA SER A 164 -4.44 -20.74 21.88
C SER A 164 -3.88 -19.39 22.38
N PRO A 165 -4.38 -18.26 21.86
CA PRO A 165 -5.31 -18.14 20.73
C PRO A 165 -4.69 -18.57 19.40
N ASN A 166 -5.51 -18.95 18.43
CA ASN A 166 -5.07 -19.34 17.09
C ASN A 166 -5.35 -18.27 16.02
N GLN A 167 -5.73 -17.08 16.44
CA GLN A 167 -5.93 -15.92 15.59
C GLN A 167 -5.44 -14.65 16.29
N PHE A 168 -4.67 -13.87 15.59
CA PHE A 168 -4.15 -12.57 16.03
C PHE A 168 -4.50 -11.50 15.01
N SER A 169 -4.40 -10.24 15.44
CA SER A 169 -4.61 -9.09 14.56
C SER A 169 -3.54 -8.05 14.78
N ILE A 170 -3.05 -7.46 13.69
CA ILE A 170 -2.22 -6.27 13.68
C ILE A 170 -3.06 -5.15 13.08
N ASN A 171 -3.55 -4.26 13.94
CA ASN A 171 -4.40 -3.12 13.59
C ASN A 171 -3.92 -1.82 14.24
N ASP A 172 -2.69 -1.80 14.70
CA ASP A 172 -2.03 -0.68 15.35
C ASP A 172 -0.98 0.01 14.45
N ILE A 173 -0.89 -0.38 13.18
CA ILE A 173 0.04 0.18 12.21
C ILE A 173 -0.63 1.29 11.42
N CYS A 174 0.06 2.43 11.34
CA CYS A 174 -0.33 3.56 10.53
C CYS A 174 0.32 3.47 9.15
N ASP A 175 -0.48 3.69 8.12
CA ASP A 175 -0.01 3.88 6.75
C ASP A 175 0.55 5.30 6.63
N GLU A 176 1.88 5.44 6.78
CA GLU A 176 2.53 6.76 6.85
C GLU A 176 2.39 7.57 5.57
N GLY A 177 2.37 6.89 4.42
CA GLY A 177 2.19 7.51 3.11
C GLY A 177 0.75 7.51 2.60
N ASN A 178 -0.16 6.81 3.26
CA ASN A 178 -1.48 6.44 2.74
C ASN A 178 -1.42 5.75 1.37
N ASP A 179 -0.33 5.00 1.14
CA ASP A 179 -0.06 4.26 -0.11
C ASP A 179 -0.30 2.75 0.00
N GLY A 180 -0.74 2.30 1.18
CA GLY A 180 -1.03 0.91 1.49
C GLY A 180 0.21 0.05 1.71
N LYS A 181 1.39 0.66 1.96
CA LYS A 181 2.67 -0.06 2.08
C LYS A 181 3.37 0.27 3.37
N GLU A 182 3.62 -0.79 4.17
CA GLU A 182 4.30 -0.65 5.44
C GLU A 182 5.21 -1.84 5.75
N SER A 183 6.21 -1.63 6.60
CA SER A 183 7.03 -2.72 7.13
C SER A 183 6.37 -3.29 8.39
N ILE A 184 6.00 -4.58 8.34
CA ILE A 184 5.22 -5.23 9.40
C ILE A 184 6.04 -6.31 10.08
N ASN A 185 5.97 -6.38 11.40
CA ASN A 185 6.53 -7.47 12.19
C ASN A 185 5.49 -8.58 12.43
N LEU A 186 5.54 -9.63 11.58
CA LEU A 186 4.69 -10.82 11.72
C LEU A 186 5.13 -11.70 12.89
N SER A 187 6.41 -11.65 13.31
CA SER A 187 6.94 -12.45 14.42
C SER A 187 6.61 -11.89 15.81
N LYS A 188 5.91 -10.78 15.86
CA LYS A 188 5.47 -10.10 17.10
C LYS A 188 4.78 -11.03 18.11
N PHE A 189 4.08 -12.05 17.63
CA PHE A 189 3.27 -12.94 18.47
C PHE A 189 4.02 -14.19 18.96
N GLU A 190 5.25 -14.44 18.52
CA GLU A 190 6.04 -15.59 18.98
C GLU A 190 6.23 -15.59 20.50
N SER A 191 6.38 -14.40 21.09
CA SER A 191 6.55 -14.23 22.54
C SER A 191 5.32 -14.62 23.37
N ASN A 192 4.16 -14.82 22.74
CA ASN A 192 2.94 -15.25 23.43
C ASN A 192 2.96 -16.75 23.76
N PHE A 193 3.89 -17.49 23.18
CA PHE A 193 4.01 -18.93 23.36
C PHE A 193 5.29 -19.27 24.14
N ALA A 194 5.13 -20.01 25.24
CA ALA A 194 6.25 -20.46 26.06
C ALA A 194 6.64 -21.89 25.65
N GLY A 195 7.72 -22.02 24.88
CA GLY A 195 8.24 -23.31 24.40
C GLY A 195 9.38 -23.15 23.42
N ALA A 196 9.98 -24.27 23.02
CA ALA A 196 11.02 -24.30 21.99
C ALA A 196 10.40 -24.53 20.61
N TYR A 197 9.59 -23.56 20.18
CA TYR A 197 8.86 -23.64 18.93
C TYR A 197 9.70 -23.17 17.74
N THR A 198 9.41 -23.74 16.57
CA THR A 198 9.83 -23.21 15.27
C THR A 198 8.62 -22.64 14.55
N TYR A 199 8.83 -21.49 13.88
CA TYR A 199 7.78 -20.76 13.20
C TYR A 199 8.11 -20.63 11.72
N GLU A 200 7.12 -20.89 10.87
CA GLU A 200 7.20 -20.71 9.43
C GLU A 200 6.02 -19.86 8.97
N TYR A 201 6.29 -18.83 8.17
CA TYR A 201 5.33 -17.79 7.80
C TYR A 201 4.97 -17.87 6.33
N PHE A 202 3.69 -17.70 6.00
CA PHE A 202 3.15 -17.84 4.66
C PHE A 202 2.08 -16.79 4.35
N GLU A 203 2.01 -16.36 3.07
CA GLU A 203 1.02 -15.41 2.60
C GLU A 203 -0.36 -16.05 2.37
N SER A 204 -0.40 -17.36 2.19
CA SER A 204 -1.66 -18.11 2.00
C SER A 204 -1.66 -19.44 2.72
N LYS A 205 -2.87 -19.98 2.98
CA LYS A 205 -3.02 -21.33 3.50
C LYS A 205 -2.47 -22.38 2.54
N GLN A 206 -2.62 -22.14 1.23
CA GLN A 206 -2.12 -23.06 0.21
C GLN A 206 -0.58 -23.15 0.22
N ASP A 207 0.12 -22.00 0.31
CA ASP A 207 1.57 -22.00 0.40
C ASP A 207 2.07 -22.72 1.66
N MET A 208 1.32 -22.60 2.77
CA MET A 208 1.63 -23.34 3.99
C MET A 208 1.46 -24.85 3.81
N MET A 209 0.39 -25.29 3.13
CA MET A 209 0.13 -26.70 2.85
C MET A 209 1.12 -27.29 1.85
N ASP A 210 1.52 -26.51 0.84
CA ASP A 210 2.48 -26.91 -0.17
C ASP A 210 3.94 -26.76 0.30
N GLU A 211 4.14 -26.19 1.49
CA GLU A 211 5.47 -25.88 2.09
C GLU A 211 6.36 -25.03 1.18
N ASN A 212 5.78 -24.18 0.37
CA ASN A 212 6.48 -23.31 -0.57
C ASN A 212 6.29 -21.81 -0.20
N HIS A 213 6.99 -20.91 -0.90
CA HIS A 213 6.89 -19.45 -0.73
C HIS A 213 6.98 -18.97 0.74
N LYS A 214 7.84 -19.61 1.55
CA LYS A 214 8.05 -19.21 2.95
C LYS A 214 8.56 -17.77 3.03
N ILE A 215 7.97 -16.99 3.93
CA ILE A 215 8.42 -15.62 4.23
C ILE A 215 9.74 -15.72 5.01
N THR A 216 10.82 -15.23 4.42
CA THR A 216 12.18 -15.34 5.01
C THR A 216 12.48 -14.28 6.08
N ASN A 217 11.81 -13.10 6.00
CA ASN A 217 12.02 -11.98 6.91
C ASN A 217 10.70 -11.56 7.58
N PRO A 218 10.14 -12.35 8.49
CA PRO A 218 8.84 -12.05 9.09
C PRO A 218 8.86 -10.84 10.02
N SER A 219 10.02 -10.48 10.59
CA SER A 219 10.14 -9.32 11.49
C SER A 219 10.08 -7.96 10.76
N THR A 220 10.34 -7.96 9.45
CA THR A 220 10.34 -6.76 8.59
C THR A 220 9.69 -7.06 7.24
N TYR A 221 8.50 -7.67 7.28
CA TYR A 221 7.78 -8.04 6.07
C TYR A 221 7.27 -6.80 5.33
N PRO A 222 7.59 -6.61 4.04
CA PRO A 222 7.12 -5.50 3.23
C PRO A 222 5.67 -5.73 2.81
N PHE A 223 4.75 -5.29 3.64
CA PHE A 223 3.31 -5.39 3.39
C PHE A 223 2.87 -4.41 2.30
N ASP A 224 2.02 -4.87 1.38
CA ASP A 224 1.43 -4.08 0.30
C ASP A 224 -0.06 -4.48 0.17
N GLU A 225 -0.96 -3.59 0.61
CA GLU A 225 -2.42 -3.81 0.60
C GLU A 225 -2.94 -4.06 -0.83
N SER A 226 -2.28 -3.51 -1.86
CA SER A 226 -2.67 -3.68 -3.25
C SER A 226 -2.60 -5.12 -3.75
N LYS A 227 -1.83 -5.99 -3.06
CA LYS A 227 -1.77 -7.43 -3.35
C LYS A 227 -2.99 -8.20 -2.89
N GLY A 228 -3.88 -7.58 -2.12
CA GLY A 228 -5.11 -8.21 -1.60
C GLY A 228 -4.86 -9.25 -0.50
N ILE A 229 -3.66 -9.31 0.06
CA ILE A 229 -3.29 -10.23 1.14
C ILE A 229 -3.46 -9.49 2.45
N SER A 230 -4.44 -9.88 3.25
CA SER A 230 -4.69 -9.31 4.58
C SER A 230 -4.61 -10.33 5.72
N LYS A 231 -4.39 -11.61 5.38
CA LYS A 231 -4.32 -12.72 6.32
C LYS A 231 -3.07 -13.56 6.04
N PHE A 232 -2.28 -13.78 7.08
CA PHE A 232 -1.07 -14.61 7.06
C PHE A 232 -1.27 -15.85 7.88
N TYR A 233 -0.55 -16.92 7.53
CA TYR A 233 -0.59 -18.22 8.20
C TYR A 233 0.77 -18.50 8.80
N VAL A 234 0.79 -18.92 10.05
CA VAL A 234 2.03 -19.23 10.77
C VAL A 234 1.97 -20.65 11.28
N LYS A 235 2.74 -21.52 10.65
CA LYS A 235 2.92 -22.91 11.08
C LYS A 235 3.87 -22.94 12.28
N VAL A 236 3.46 -23.65 13.31
CA VAL A 236 4.22 -23.80 14.56
C VAL A 236 4.50 -25.27 14.78
N SER A 237 5.76 -25.59 15.04
CA SER A 237 6.22 -26.96 15.27
C SER A 237 7.02 -27.06 16.56
N GLU A 238 6.89 -28.19 17.25
CA GLU A 238 7.65 -28.56 18.42
C GLU A 238 8.05 -30.03 18.31
N ALA A 239 9.25 -30.37 18.77
CA ALA A 239 9.76 -31.76 18.71
C ALA A 239 8.84 -32.69 19.48
N GLY A 240 8.40 -33.79 18.83
CA GLY A 240 7.53 -34.81 19.42
C GLY A 240 6.05 -34.52 19.39
N LEU A 241 5.64 -33.37 18.86
CA LEU A 241 4.22 -33.00 18.64
C LEU A 241 3.95 -32.78 17.13
N CYS A 242 2.72 -33.00 16.73
CA CYS A 242 2.27 -32.66 15.40
C CYS A 242 2.08 -31.14 15.29
N PRO A 243 2.50 -30.53 14.17
CA PRO A 243 2.42 -29.10 13.98
C PRO A 243 0.96 -28.60 13.99
N ASN A 244 0.83 -27.33 14.30
CA ASN A 244 -0.43 -26.61 14.19
C ASN A 244 -0.16 -25.22 13.63
N PHE A 245 -1.15 -24.37 13.46
CA PHE A 245 -0.98 -23.03 12.94
C PHE A 245 -1.87 -22.01 13.65
N TYR A 246 -1.47 -20.75 13.56
CA TYR A 246 -2.35 -19.61 13.84
C TYR A 246 -2.37 -18.66 12.64
N THR A 247 -3.31 -17.73 12.65
CA THR A 247 -3.44 -16.71 11.61
C THR A 247 -3.19 -15.32 12.18
N ILE A 248 -2.69 -14.42 11.31
CA ILE A 248 -2.52 -13.00 11.62
C ILE A 248 -3.32 -12.21 10.58
N ASP A 249 -4.34 -11.48 11.04
CA ASP A 249 -5.07 -10.54 10.21
C ASP A 249 -4.40 -9.17 10.30
N ILE A 250 -4.23 -8.48 9.16
CA ILE A 250 -3.58 -7.18 9.08
C ILE A 250 -4.55 -6.14 8.55
N GLN A 251 -4.59 -5.01 9.23
CA GLN A 251 -5.31 -3.83 8.80
C GLN A 251 -4.45 -2.60 9.03
N LEU A 252 -4.17 -1.84 7.97
CA LEU A 252 -3.51 -0.55 8.07
C LEU A 252 -4.51 0.55 8.43
N ASN A 253 -4.05 1.51 9.21
CA ASN A 253 -4.82 2.70 9.57
C ASN A 253 -4.30 3.91 8.79
N LYS A 254 -5.19 4.64 8.15
CA LYS A 254 -4.82 5.84 7.41
C LYS A 254 -4.26 6.91 8.34
N THR A 255 -3.13 7.49 7.94
CA THR A 255 -2.52 8.65 8.60
C THR A 255 -3.29 9.92 8.20
N PRO A 256 -3.56 10.87 9.13
CA PRO A 256 -4.32 12.08 8.84
C PRO A 256 -3.48 13.12 8.09
N ILE A 257 -3.06 12.81 6.86
CA ILE A 257 -2.19 13.65 6.05
C ILE A 257 -2.99 14.85 5.53
N ILE A 258 -2.46 16.04 5.75
CA ILE A 258 -2.99 17.30 5.23
C ILE A 258 -1.88 18.16 4.65
N LYS A 259 -2.20 18.86 3.58
CA LYS A 259 -1.36 19.92 3.04
C LYS A 259 -1.93 21.27 3.48
N ILE A 260 -1.12 22.07 4.14
CA ILE A 260 -1.47 23.43 4.56
C ILE A 260 -0.56 24.38 3.80
N ASN A 261 -1.15 25.40 3.21
CA ASN A 261 -0.43 26.49 2.55
C ASN A 261 0.03 27.52 3.60
N ASP A 262 1.02 28.33 3.26
CA ASP A 262 1.40 29.48 4.07
C ASP A 262 0.27 30.49 4.12
N TYR A 263 0.16 31.20 5.24
CA TYR A 263 -0.82 32.27 5.46
C TYR A 263 -0.11 33.60 5.45
N TYR A 264 -0.81 34.60 4.92
CA TYR A 264 -0.28 35.94 4.84
C TYR A 264 -1.02 36.87 5.78
N TYR A 265 -0.27 37.48 6.69
CA TYR A 265 -0.77 38.45 7.67
C TYR A 265 -0.58 39.86 7.10
N CYS A 266 -1.67 40.61 6.95
CA CYS A 266 -1.61 41.98 6.45
C CYS A 266 -1.04 42.90 7.54
N LYS A 267 -0.03 43.67 7.21
CA LYS A 267 0.72 44.53 8.16
C LYS A 267 -0.20 45.48 8.98
N ASN A 268 -1.28 45.91 8.42
CA ASN A 268 -2.22 46.85 9.05
C ASN A 268 -3.47 46.18 9.64
N ASP A 269 -3.54 44.85 9.65
CA ASP A 269 -4.69 44.12 10.19
C ASP A 269 -4.61 44.10 11.73
N VAL A 270 -5.61 44.68 12.38
CA VAL A 270 -5.70 44.71 13.85
C VAL A 270 -6.34 43.46 14.46
N LEU A 271 -7.11 42.71 13.66
CA LEU A 271 -7.88 41.54 14.12
C LEU A 271 -7.02 40.24 14.22
N GLY A 272 -6.07 40.10 13.29
CA GLY A 272 -5.29 38.89 13.13
C GLY A 272 -5.97 37.86 12.21
N LEU A 273 -5.23 36.81 11.87
CA LEU A 273 -5.66 35.76 10.97
C LEU A 273 -6.48 34.69 11.67
N ASP A 274 -7.48 34.17 11.00
CA ASP A 274 -8.15 32.93 11.34
C ASP A 274 -7.58 31.80 10.47
N ILE A 275 -6.97 30.81 11.12
CA ILE A 275 -6.39 29.63 10.47
C ILE A 275 -7.33 28.45 10.69
N LYS A 276 -8.03 28.05 9.64
CA LYS A 276 -9.08 27.01 9.65
C LYS A 276 -8.87 26.00 8.52
N PRO A 277 -7.89 25.07 8.66
CA PRO A 277 -7.68 24.03 7.66
C PRO A 277 -8.89 23.10 7.57
N ASN A 278 -9.07 22.46 6.42
CA ASN A 278 -10.14 21.49 6.25
C ASN A 278 -9.68 20.09 6.64
N PHE A 279 -10.21 19.56 7.73
CA PHE A 279 -9.91 18.23 8.26
C PHE A 279 -10.96 17.18 7.91
N THR A 280 -11.88 17.47 6.99
CA THR A 280 -12.96 16.55 6.59
C THR A 280 -12.37 15.23 6.07
N GLY A 281 -12.86 14.10 6.60
CA GLY A 281 -12.44 12.77 6.19
C GLY A 281 -11.15 12.23 6.86
N LEU A 282 -10.47 13.03 7.69
CA LEU A 282 -9.22 12.63 8.35
C LEU A 282 -9.44 11.97 9.73
N ASN A 283 -10.67 11.96 10.24
CA ASN A 283 -11.05 11.39 11.54
C ASN A 283 -10.16 11.86 12.71
N VAL A 284 -9.71 13.13 12.66
CA VAL A 284 -8.83 13.72 13.68
C VAL A 284 -9.58 13.84 15.00
N THR A 285 -8.94 13.40 16.08
CA THR A 285 -9.45 13.44 17.45
C THR A 285 -8.68 14.39 18.34
N TYR A 286 -7.46 14.73 17.96
CA TYR A 286 -6.61 15.62 18.73
C TYR A 286 -5.74 16.47 17.83
N TYR A 287 -5.62 17.78 18.18
CA TYR A 287 -4.88 18.80 17.47
C TYR A 287 -3.85 19.41 18.41
N LYS A 288 -2.61 19.61 17.92
CA LYS A 288 -1.57 20.32 18.62
C LYS A 288 -0.90 21.32 17.70
N TRP A 289 -1.02 22.61 18.04
CA TRP A 289 -0.40 23.72 17.33
C TRP A 289 0.78 24.23 18.15
N GLU A 290 1.94 24.23 17.56
CA GLU A 290 3.16 24.84 18.10
C GLU A 290 3.39 26.18 17.41
N TYR A 291 3.42 27.25 18.17
CA TYR A 291 3.67 28.61 17.69
C TYR A 291 5.18 28.84 17.47
N PRO A 292 5.57 29.90 16.72
CA PRO A 292 6.99 30.23 16.49
C PRO A 292 7.80 30.49 17.74
N ASP A 293 7.19 30.90 18.83
CA ASP A 293 7.82 31.13 20.14
C ASP A 293 7.87 29.87 21.03
N GLY A 294 7.39 28.72 20.53
CA GLY A 294 7.33 27.46 21.25
C GLY A 294 6.11 27.30 22.15
N THR A 295 5.22 28.29 22.24
CA THR A 295 3.93 28.11 22.93
C THR A 295 3.05 27.12 22.18
N VAL A 296 2.12 26.48 22.90
CA VAL A 296 1.30 25.40 22.38
C VAL A 296 -0.18 25.68 22.66
N ALA A 297 -1.02 25.45 21.64
CA ALA A 297 -2.46 25.31 21.76
C ALA A 297 -2.86 23.91 21.34
N GLU A 298 -3.48 23.12 22.23
CA GLU A 298 -3.80 21.73 21.95
C GLU A 298 -5.13 21.28 22.57
N GLY A 299 -5.73 20.24 22.00
CA GLY A 299 -6.97 19.65 22.49
C GLY A 299 -7.83 19.06 21.39
N SER A 300 -8.88 18.35 21.79
CA SER A 300 -9.82 17.71 20.83
C SER A 300 -10.67 18.70 20.04
N ASN A 301 -10.89 19.91 20.59
CA ASN A 301 -11.67 20.97 19.94
C ASN A 301 -10.80 22.07 19.30
N GLN A 302 -9.46 21.91 19.34
CA GLN A 302 -8.53 22.93 18.85
C GLN A 302 -8.29 22.78 17.33
N ASN A 303 -9.35 22.67 16.55
CA ASN A 303 -9.30 22.49 15.08
C ASN A 303 -9.00 23.78 14.28
N SER A 304 -8.79 24.90 14.97
CA SER A 304 -8.49 26.18 14.34
C SER A 304 -7.73 27.09 15.28
N LEU A 305 -7.04 28.10 14.71
CA LEU A 305 -6.48 29.20 15.46
C LEU A 305 -7.20 30.49 15.00
N THR A 306 -7.52 31.36 15.95
CA THR A 306 -8.18 32.64 15.68
C THR A 306 -7.34 33.80 16.18
N GLY A 307 -7.38 34.93 15.48
CA GLY A 307 -6.68 36.15 15.87
C GLY A 307 -5.15 36.01 15.87
N VAL A 308 -4.60 35.18 15.00
CA VAL A 308 -3.16 34.93 14.90
C VAL A 308 -2.45 36.16 14.35
N LYS A 309 -1.47 36.67 15.12
CA LYS A 309 -0.64 37.84 14.76
C LYS A 309 0.85 37.54 14.72
N MET A 310 1.25 36.41 15.32
CA MET A 310 2.67 36.04 15.39
C MET A 310 3.16 35.53 14.04
N ILE A 311 4.21 36.15 13.53
CA ILE A 311 4.87 35.80 12.29
C ILE A 311 5.89 34.69 12.54
N GLY A 312 6.02 33.75 11.62
CA GLY A 312 7.00 32.69 11.70
C GLY A 312 6.44 31.33 11.30
N THR A 313 7.18 30.27 11.66
CA THR A 313 6.81 28.89 11.32
C THR A 313 5.97 28.29 12.43
N TYR A 314 4.80 27.81 12.07
CA TYR A 314 3.89 27.03 12.88
C TYR A 314 4.06 25.55 12.56
N LYS A 315 3.86 24.72 13.58
CA LYS A 315 3.84 23.26 13.41
C LYS A 315 2.50 22.74 13.90
N LEU A 316 1.83 21.96 13.06
CA LEU A 316 0.58 21.29 13.38
C LEU A 316 0.82 19.79 13.47
N THR A 317 0.48 19.20 14.62
CA THR A 317 0.42 17.76 14.82
C THR A 317 -1.01 17.32 14.97
N LEU A 318 -1.41 16.32 14.21
CA LEU A 318 -2.74 15.73 14.20
C LEU A 318 -2.66 14.30 14.70
N THR A 319 -3.62 13.90 15.53
CA THR A 319 -3.81 12.50 15.92
C THR A 319 -5.24 12.09 15.57
N ASN A 320 -5.42 10.97 14.89
CA ASN A 320 -6.75 10.47 14.53
C ASN A 320 -7.28 9.42 15.53
N SER A 321 -8.47 8.87 15.26
CA SER A 321 -9.13 7.86 16.10
C SER A 321 -8.38 6.53 16.21
N SER A 322 -7.47 6.24 15.29
CA SER A 322 -6.60 5.05 15.30
C SER A 322 -5.22 5.33 15.93
N ASN A 323 -5.04 6.48 16.58
CA ASN A 323 -3.78 6.97 17.16
C ASN A 323 -2.66 7.21 16.12
N CYS A 324 -2.97 7.30 14.84
CA CYS A 324 -2.00 7.69 13.83
C CYS A 324 -1.72 9.19 13.92
N VAL A 325 -0.44 9.53 13.90
CA VAL A 325 0.05 10.89 14.10
C VAL A 325 0.66 11.41 12.81
N TYR A 326 0.29 12.64 12.43
CA TYR A 326 0.89 13.36 11.33
C TYR A 326 1.31 14.76 11.75
N THR A 327 2.46 15.18 11.29
CA THR A 327 2.99 16.51 11.60
C THR A 327 3.33 17.24 10.30
N THR A 328 2.87 18.50 10.22
CA THR A 328 3.18 19.39 9.10
C THR A 328 3.52 20.79 9.62
N THR A 329 4.14 21.59 8.77
CA THR A 329 4.48 22.98 9.07
C THR A 329 3.95 23.90 8.00
N PHE A 330 3.65 25.13 8.39
CA PHE A 330 3.31 26.25 7.50
C PHE A 330 3.84 27.54 8.10
N LYS A 331 3.89 28.59 7.31
CA LYS A 331 4.37 29.90 7.77
C LYS A 331 3.23 30.90 7.81
N VAL A 332 3.29 31.77 8.78
CA VAL A 332 2.56 33.04 8.81
C VAL A 332 3.58 34.14 8.45
N ILE A 333 3.34 34.78 7.32
CA ILE A 333 4.26 35.75 6.72
C ILE A 333 3.59 37.13 6.73
N ASN A 334 4.32 38.15 7.19
CA ASN A 334 3.85 39.52 7.10
C ASN A 334 4.05 40.04 5.70
N ILE A 335 3.02 40.67 5.13
CA ILE A 335 3.05 41.28 3.82
C ILE A 335 2.56 42.71 3.85
N GLU A 336 3.19 43.55 3.06
CA GLU A 336 2.68 44.87 2.74
C GLU A 336 1.43 44.69 1.83
N THR A 337 0.47 45.58 1.95
CA THR A 337 -0.69 45.60 1.03
C THR A 337 -0.29 46.22 -0.31
N PRO A 338 -0.85 45.77 -1.45
CA PRO A 338 -0.61 46.46 -2.70
C PRO A 338 -1.25 47.87 -2.66
N GLU A 339 -0.59 48.85 -3.28
CA GLU A 339 -0.99 50.25 -3.29
C GLU A 339 -1.45 50.67 -4.70
N ILE A 340 -2.55 51.42 -4.78
CA ILE A 340 -3.00 51.97 -6.04
C ILE A 340 -2.31 53.34 -6.27
N ILE A 341 -1.48 53.37 -7.31
CA ILE A 341 -0.74 54.58 -7.68
C ILE A 341 -1.62 55.56 -8.49
N LYS A 342 -2.43 55.03 -9.40
CA LYS A 342 -3.15 55.86 -10.38
C LYS A 342 -4.38 55.17 -10.95
N LEU A 343 -5.41 55.95 -11.20
CA LEU A 343 -6.54 55.61 -12.03
C LEU A 343 -6.46 56.41 -13.33
N SER A 344 -6.61 55.75 -14.47
CA SER A 344 -6.59 56.40 -15.80
C SER A 344 -7.57 55.67 -16.72
N GLY A 345 -7.76 56.19 -17.94
CA GLY A 345 -8.66 55.60 -18.94
C GLY A 345 -9.32 56.64 -19.84
N GLU A 346 -10.14 56.18 -20.75
CA GLU A 346 -10.93 57.04 -21.67
C GLU A 346 -12.39 56.57 -21.71
N ASN A 347 -13.31 57.51 -21.74
CA ASN A 347 -14.75 57.28 -21.86
C ASN A 347 -15.29 56.29 -20.78
N ASP A 348 -15.69 55.10 -21.20
CA ASP A 348 -16.31 54.05 -20.37
C ASP A 348 -15.29 53.02 -19.82
N ASN A 349 -14.00 53.32 -19.92
CA ASN A 349 -12.96 52.43 -19.49
C ASN A 349 -12.12 53.01 -18.34
N TYR A 350 -11.70 52.12 -17.42
CA TYR A 350 -10.71 52.46 -16.39
C TYR A 350 -9.51 51.50 -16.43
N VAL A 351 -8.35 52.09 -16.19
CA VAL A 351 -7.07 51.35 -15.98
C VAL A 351 -6.58 51.70 -14.60
N VAL A 352 -6.48 50.70 -13.74
CA VAL A 352 -5.97 50.81 -12.36
C VAL A 352 -4.48 50.46 -12.38
N THR A 353 -3.62 51.41 -12.07
CA THR A 353 -2.19 51.16 -11.91
C THR A 353 -1.88 50.97 -10.43
N ALA A 354 -1.29 49.82 -10.08
CA ALA A 354 -0.94 49.48 -8.71
C ALA A 354 0.50 48.97 -8.62
N THR A 355 1.08 49.07 -7.43
CA THR A 355 2.39 48.53 -7.08
C THR A 355 2.28 47.65 -5.85
N GLY A 356 3.26 46.77 -5.66
CA GLY A 356 3.29 45.89 -4.52
C GLY A 356 4.63 45.17 -4.41
N GLU A 357 4.72 44.14 -3.60
CA GLU A 357 5.92 43.33 -3.42
C GLU A 357 6.35 42.64 -4.73
N GLU A 358 7.66 42.63 -4.99
CA GLU A 358 8.23 42.02 -6.18
C GLU A 358 7.90 40.51 -6.25
N GLY A 359 7.49 40.08 -7.45
CA GLY A 359 7.15 38.66 -7.70
C GLY A 359 5.75 38.24 -7.28
N ARG A 360 4.96 39.10 -6.62
CA ARG A 360 3.57 38.79 -6.23
C ARG A 360 2.59 39.34 -7.25
N LYS A 361 1.65 38.49 -7.65
CA LYS A 361 0.62 38.86 -8.63
C LYS A 361 -0.47 39.68 -7.98
N ILE A 362 -0.70 40.91 -8.47
CA ILE A 362 -1.83 41.74 -8.09
C ILE A 362 -3.05 41.37 -8.93
N ILE A 363 -4.20 41.32 -8.30
CA ILE A 363 -5.51 41.14 -8.93
C ILE A 363 -6.45 42.32 -8.56
N TYR A 364 -7.40 42.57 -9.40
CA TYR A 364 -8.21 43.79 -9.40
C TYR A 364 -9.70 43.46 -9.28
N SER A 365 -10.46 44.29 -8.56
CA SER A 365 -11.90 44.14 -8.42
C SER A 365 -12.60 45.52 -8.45
N LYS A 366 -13.88 45.54 -8.79
CA LYS A 366 -14.79 46.71 -8.68
C LYS A 366 -15.93 46.49 -7.70
N ASP A 367 -16.03 45.30 -7.08
CA ASP A 367 -17.15 44.89 -6.23
C ASP A 367 -16.72 44.07 -5.00
N LEU A 368 -15.39 43.77 -4.80
CA LEU A 368 -14.83 42.92 -3.77
C LEU A 368 -15.25 41.44 -3.87
N ILE A 369 -16.06 41.09 -4.87
CA ILE A 369 -16.59 39.74 -5.07
C ILE A 369 -15.90 39.08 -6.26
N THR A 370 -15.89 39.80 -7.38
CA THR A 370 -15.31 39.31 -8.64
C THR A 370 -13.92 39.90 -8.83
N TRP A 371 -12.90 39.04 -8.90
CA TRP A 371 -11.52 39.41 -9.08
C TRP A 371 -10.98 38.99 -10.45
N GLN A 372 -10.21 39.88 -11.10
CA GLN A 372 -9.61 39.65 -12.41
C GLN A 372 -8.12 39.96 -12.42
N ASP A 373 -7.39 39.29 -13.34
CA ASP A 373 -5.96 39.54 -13.55
C ASP A 373 -5.68 40.85 -14.26
N SER A 374 -6.60 41.23 -15.14
CA SER A 374 -6.47 42.48 -15.91
C SER A 374 -6.71 43.68 -15.02
N ASN A 375 -5.87 44.68 -15.14
CA ASN A 375 -6.05 45.98 -14.50
C ASN A 375 -6.98 46.92 -15.29
N VAL A 376 -7.56 46.44 -16.39
CA VAL A 376 -8.44 47.21 -17.28
C VAL A 376 -9.90 46.78 -17.08
N PHE A 377 -10.75 47.76 -16.82
CA PHE A 377 -12.19 47.59 -16.73
C PHE A 377 -12.84 48.30 -17.91
N THR A 378 -13.60 47.60 -18.75
CA THR A 378 -14.19 48.12 -20.00
C THR A 378 -15.70 48.04 -19.97
N ASN A 379 -16.38 48.83 -20.86
CA ASN A 379 -17.81 48.83 -21.03
C ASN A 379 -18.56 49.14 -19.72
N LEU A 380 -18.02 50.05 -18.92
CA LEU A 380 -18.62 50.46 -17.67
C LEU A 380 -19.82 51.36 -17.96
N GLN A 381 -20.93 51.06 -17.31
CA GLN A 381 -22.14 51.91 -17.43
C GLN A 381 -21.95 53.22 -16.65
N PRO A 382 -22.66 54.27 -16.98
CA PRO A 382 -22.67 55.51 -16.19
C PRO A 382 -22.97 55.21 -14.71
N GLY A 383 -22.17 55.77 -13.81
CA GLY A 383 -22.28 55.53 -12.36
C GLY A 383 -20.98 55.63 -11.61
N ASP A 384 -21.06 55.44 -10.31
CA ASP A 384 -19.90 55.42 -9.41
C ASP A 384 -19.28 54.05 -9.31
N TYR A 385 -17.97 54.02 -9.29
CA TYR A 385 -17.18 52.80 -9.15
C TYR A 385 -16.14 53.00 -8.06
N THR A 386 -15.89 51.91 -7.33
CA THR A 386 -14.74 51.80 -6.42
C THR A 386 -13.91 50.62 -6.88
N PHE A 387 -12.61 50.84 -7.09
CA PHE A 387 -11.68 49.79 -7.50
C PHE A 387 -10.82 49.41 -6.34
N TYR A 388 -10.51 48.12 -6.25
CA TYR A 388 -9.79 47.49 -5.17
C TYR A 388 -8.67 46.65 -5.76
N VAL A 389 -7.61 46.47 -5.00
CA VAL A 389 -6.47 45.61 -5.33
C VAL A 389 -6.14 44.69 -4.18
N LYS A 390 -5.71 43.49 -4.50
CA LYS A 390 -5.10 42.56 -3.55
C LYS A 390 -4.08 41.64 -4.26
N TYR A 391 -3.29 40.88 -3.49
CA TYR A 391 -2.52 39.82 -4.09
C TYR A 391 -3.38 38.59 -4.35
N ALA A 392 -3.08 37.82 -5.42
CA ALA A 392 -3.82 36.66 -5.82
C ALA A 392 -3.73 35.50 -4.77
N ASP A 393 -2.67 35.47 -3.97
CA ASP A 393 -2.35 34.47 -2.97
C ASP A 393 -2.66 34.91 -1.52
N SER A 394 -3.38 36.02 -1.32
CA SER A 394 -3.77 36.49 0.00
C SER A 394 -5.09 37.28 -0.03
N ASP A 395 -5.70 37.38 1.14
CA ASP A 395 -6.87 38.25 1.33
C ASP A 395 -6.50 39.65 1.85
N CYS A 396 -5.23 40.02 1.77
CA CYS A 396 -4.78 41.35 2.10
C CYS A 396 -5.21 42.35 1.03
N HIS A 397 -6.27 43.07 1.32
CA HIS A 397 -6.75 44.15 0.44
C HIS A 397 -5.84 45.37 0.60
N GLY A 398 -5.46 45.95 -0.55
CA GLY A 398 -4.77 47.22 -0.61
C GLY A 398 -5.72 48.41 -0.55
N ASP A 399 -5.22 49.52 -1.05
CA ASP A 399 -6.02 50.74 -1.18
C ASP A 399 -7.22 50.56 -2.08
N MET A 400 -8.13 51.52 -1.97
CA MET A 400 -9.23 51.67 -2.89
C MET A 400 -9.16 53.05 -3.58
N ILE A 401 -9.61 53.13 -4.83
CA ILE A 401 -9.73 54.36 -5.56
C ILE A 401 -11.14 54.48 -6.17
N ARG A 402 -11.68 55.67 -6.14
CA ARG A 402 -13.04 55.94 -6.68
C ARG A 402 -12.96 56.59 -8.03
N GLY A 403 -13.94 56.28 -8.87
CA GLY A 403 -14.13 56.90 -10.19
C GLY A 403 -15.58 56.95 -10.57
N ARG A 404 -15.95 57.78 -11.52
CA ARG A 404 -17.29 57.90 -12.04
C ARG A 404 -17.32 57.89 -13.56
N ILE A 405 -18.19 57.13 -14.15
CA ILE A 405 -18.53 57.22 -15.58
C ILE A 405 -19.69 58.18 -15.73
N PHE A 406 -19.46 59.22 -16.52
CA PHE A 406 -20.45 60.31 -16.74
C PHE A 406 -21.42 59.92 -17.82
N THR A 407 -22.67 60.41 -17.68
CA THR A 407 -23.65 60.51 -18.79
C THR A 407 -23.49 61.82 -19.46
N VAL A 408 -23.01 61.80 -20.70
CA VAL A 408 -22.89 63.05 -21.50
C VAL A 408 -24.11 63.25 -22.43
N ILE A 409 -24.79 64.32 -22.28
CA ILE A 409 -25.93 64.70 -23.17
C ILE A 409 -25.34 65.23 -24.50
N ASN A 410 -25.80 64.67 -25.62
CA ASN A 410 -25.24 64.99 -26.95
C ASN A 410 -25.92 66.12 -27.67
N ALA A 411 -26.98 66.78 -27.11
CA ALA A 411 -27.66 67.86 -27.71
C ALA A 411 -28.30 68.76 -26.67
N PHE A 412 -28.40 70.08 -26.95
CA PHE A 412 -29.15 71.05 -26.17
C PHE A 412 -29.68 72.15 -27.05
N THR A 413 -30.71 72.89 -26.56
CA THR A 413 -31.50 73.91 -27.31
C THR A 413 -31.66 75.13 -26.44
N PRO A 414 -30.79 76.13 -26.49
CA PRO A 414 -30.90 77.37 -25.71
C PRO A 414 -31.98 78.30 -26.28
N ASN A 415 -33.22 78.01 -25.95
CA ASN A 415 -34.39 78.74 -26.42
C ASN A 415 -35.18 79.38 -25.28
N GLU A 416 -34.63 79.32 -24.05
CA GLU A 416 -35.21 79.91 -22.83
C GLU A 416 -36.57 79.30 -22.41
N ASP A 417 -36.88 78.08 -22.85
CA ASP A 417 -38.09 77.34 -22.44
C ASP A 417 -37.93 76.57 -21.13
N GLY A 418 -36.74 76.56 -20.55
CA GLY A 418 -36.40 75.84 -19.31
C GLY A 418 -36.03 74.42 -19.51
N ILE A 419 -35.99 73.88 -20.75
CA ILE A 419 -35.67 72.46 -21.06
C ILE A 419 -34.44 72.41 -21.94
N ASN A 420 -33.36 71.88 -21.41
CA ASN A 420 -32.10 71.75 -22.12
C ASN A 420 -31.50 73.03 -22.68
N ASP A 421 -31.76 74.19 -22.01
CA ASP A 421 -31.21 75.47 -22.41
C ASP A 421 -29.69 75.59 -22.25
N SER A 422 -29.11 74.72 -21.53
CA SER A 422 -27.65 74.60 -21.37
C SER A 422 -27.20 73.14 -21.40
N TRP A 423 -26.03 72.91 -21.95
CA TRP A 423 -25.39 71.65 -21.81
C TRP A 423 -24.79 71.58 -20.42
N LYS A 424 -25.07 70.46 -19.67
CA LYS A 424 -24.63 70.25 -18.30
C LYS A 424 -24.02 68.91 -18.12
N LEU A 425 -22.95 68.86 -17.32
CA LEU A 425 -22.34 67.63 -16.79
C LEU A 425 -22.12 67.80 -15.28
N SER A 426 -22.86 67.06 -14.49
CA SER A 426 -22.85 67.13 -13.04
C SER A 426 -22.13 65.91 -12.46
N GLY A 427 -21.79 65.95 -11.16
CA GLY A 427 -21.22 64.81 -10.44
C GLY A 427 -19.68 64.79 -10.45
N LEU A 428 -19.03 65.89 -10.69
CA LEU A 428 -17.60 66.07 -10.57
C LEU A 428 -17.11 66.03 -9.11
N ASP A 429 -18.02 66.19 -8.16
CA ASP A 429 -17.82 66.21 -6.71
C ASP A 429 -17.35 64.87 -6.14
N VAL A 430 -17.39 63.80 -6.93
CA VAL A 430 -16.77 62.50 -6.59
C VAL A 430 -15.23 62.59 -6.56
N PHE A 431 -14.65 63.61 -7.22
CA PHE A 431 -13.24 63.86 -7.28
C PHE A 431 -12.82 64.98 -6.34
N PRO A 432 -11.70 64.83 -5.60
CA PRO A 432 -11.23 65.91 -4.73
C PRO A 432 -10.68 67.13 -5.47
N GLU A 433 -10.25 66.93 -6.71
CA GLU A 433 -9.60 67.93 -7.53
C GLU A 433 -10.49 68.41 -8.67
N ASN A 434 -10.13 69.53 -9.27
CA ASN A 434 -10.86 70.11 -10.39
C ASN A 434 -10.65 69.33 -11.69
N SER A 435 -11.73 69.13 -12.43
CA SER A 435 -11.74 68.68 -13.82
C SER A 435 -11.81 69.88 -14.77
N THR A 436 -11.40 69.72 -16.03
CA THR A 436 -11.42 70.77 -17.04
C THR A 436 -12.27 70.37 -18.25
N LEU A 437 -13.10 71.28 -18.72
CA LEU A 437 -13.88 71.17 -19.95
C LEU A 437 -13.33 72.18 -20.98
N GLN A 438 -13.14 71.69 -22.20
CA GLN A 438 -12.86 72.52 -23.38
C GLN A 438 -13.87 72.17 -24.49
N ILE A 439 -14.41 73.18 -25.17
CA ILE A 439 -15.32 72.99 -26.29
C ILE A 439 -14.74 73.71 -27.50
N PHE A 440 -14.81 73.06 -28.64
CA PHE A 440 -14.23 73.51 -29.90
C PHE A 440 -15.28 73.55 -31.00
N ASP A 441 -15.17 74.51 -31.89
CA ASP A 441 -15.96 74.55 -33.11
C ASP A 441 -15.47 73.54 -34.15
N ARG A 442 -16.10 73.40 -35.29
CA ARG A 442 -15.75 72.51 -36.39
C ARG A 442 -14.41 72.79 -37.02
N TYR A 443 -13.80 73.94 -36.75
CA TYR A 443 -12.50 74.31 -37.22
C TYR A 443 -11.41 74.12 -36.19
N GLY A 444 -11.73 73.58 -35.01
CA GLY A 444 -10.80 73.36 -33.92
C GLY A 444 -10.50 74.61 -33.09
N SER A 445 -11.27 75.69 -33.23
CA SER A 445 -11.13 76.88 -32.40
C SER A 445 -11.82 76.69 -31.07
N LEU A 446 -11.12 77.02 -29.95
CA LEU A 446 -11.68 76.94 -28.60
C LEU A 446 -12.79 78.01 -28.44
N VAL A 447 -13.99 77.57 -28.13
CA VAL A 447 -15.16 78.42 -27.96
C VAL A 447 -15.66 78.49 -26.51
N TYR A 448 -15.26 77.52 -25.66
CA TYR A 448 -15.62 77.53 -24.24
C TYR A 448 -14.60 76.71 -23.43
N GLN A 449 -14.30 77.17 -22.22
CA GLN A 449 -13.50 76.48 -21.26
C GLN A 449 -14.02 76.76 -19.86
N GLN A 450 -14.08 75.66 -19.03
CA GLN A 450 -14.45 75.75 -17.62
C GLN A 450 -13.60 74.78 -16.82
N THR A 451 -13.24 75.15 -15.58
CA THR A 451 -12.63 74.31 -14.58
C THR A 451 -13.55 74.22 -13.37
N SER A 452 -13.89 73.03 -12.93
CA SER A 452 -14.86 72.84 -11.86
C SER A 452 -14.62 71.45 -11.18
N ASN A 453 -15.04 71.36 -9.92
CA ASN A 453 -15.15 70.11 -9.18
C ASN A 453 -16.57 69.69 -8.79
N THR A 454 -17.58 70.44 -9.34
CA THR A 454 -19.00 70.15 -9.08
C THR A 454 -19.79 69.85 -10.36
N GLU A 455 -19.81 70.83 -11.32
CA GLU A 455 -20.47 70.64 -12.59
C GLU A 455 -19.85 71.51 -13.70
N PHE A 456 -20.03 71.13 -14.95
CA PHE A 456 -19.79 71.93 -16.12
C PHE A 456 -21.15 72.40 -16.65
N VAL A 457 -21.22 73.71 -17.02
CA VAL A 457 -22.41 74.30 -17.61
C VAL A 457 -22.02 75.21 -18.80
N TRP A 458 -22.52 74.91 -20.01
CA TRP A 458 -22.30 75.70 -21.18
C TRP A 458 -23.62 76.09 -21.79
N ASP A 459 -23.85 77.43 -21.97
CA ASP A 459 -25.05 78.02 -22.50
C ASP A 459 -25.08 78.25 -24.05
N GLY A 460 -24.06 77.68 -24.75
CA GLY A 460 -23.98 77.84 -26.21
C GLY A 460 -23.47 79.16 -26.69
N LYS A 461 -22.93 80.04 -25.82
CA LYS A 461 -22.38 81.33 -26.17
C LYS A 461 -20.85 81.40 -26.18
N PHE A 462 -20.28 82.23 -27.02
CA PHE A 462 -18.87 82.61 -27.04
C PHE A 462 -18.80 84.10 -26.94
N ASN A 463 -18.10 84.64 -25.96
CA ASN A 463 -18.02 86.10 -25.71
C ASN A 463 -19.42 86.81 -25.69
N SER A 464 -20.36 86.21 -24.97
CA SER A 464 -21.78 86.70 -24.82
C SER A 464 -22.60 86.69 -26.11
N ARG A 465 -22.11 86.08 -27.20
CA ARG A 465 -22.83 85.93 -28.45
C ARG A 465 -23.28 84.51 -28.68
N SER A 466 -24.48 84.25 -29.05
CA SER A 466 -24.97 82.94 -29.39
C SER A 466 -24.21 82.33 -30.57
N LEU A 467 -23.74 81.10 -30.42
CA LEU A 467 -23.08 80.38 -31.47
C LEU A 467 -24.11 79.75 -32.44
N PRO A 468 -23.77 79.53 -33.71
CA PRO A 468 -24.67 78.98 -34.70
C PRO A 468 -25.03 77.49 -34.37
N THR A 469 -26.21 77.05 -34.86
CA THR A 469 -26.62 75.67 -34.85
C THR A 469 -25.55 74.81 -35.55
N ALA A 470 -24.81 73.98 -34.81
CA ALA A 470 -23.74 73.12 -35.30
C ALA A 470 -23.38 72.08 -34.28
N SER A 471 -22.58 71.10 -34.69
CA SER A 471 -21.90 70.21 -33.78
C SER A 471 -20.58 70.83 -33.30
N TYR A 472 -20.36 70.77 -32.00
CA TYR A 472 -19.15 71.22 -31.29
C TYR A 472 -18.48 70.05 -30.67
N TRP A 473 -17.16 70.06 -30.61
CA TRP A 473 -16.36 68.98 -30.02
C TRP A 473 -16.00 69.40 -28.61
N TYR A 474 -16.14 68.44 -27.67
CA TYR A 474 -15.69 68.66 -26.31
C TYR A 474 -14.51 67.74 -25.95
N VAL A 475 -13.67 68.19 -25.06
CA VAL A 475 -12.68 67.48 -24.36
C VAL A 475 -12.83 67.76 -22.88
N ILE A 476 -13.02 66.72 -22.08
CA ILE A 476 -13.07 66.81 -20.64
C ILE A 476 -11.89 66.03 -20.12
N ASN A 477 -11.02 66.67 -19.36
CA ASN A 477 -9.97 66.03 -18.59
C ASN A 477 -10.46 65.94 -17.15
N ALA A 478 -10.89 64.75 -16.73
CA ALA A 478 -11.39 64.50 -15.39
C ALA A 478 -10.22 64.43 -14.38
N ALA A 479 -10.49 64.79 -13.13
CA ALA A 479 -9.48 64.78 -12.08
C ALA A 479 -8.94 63.38 -11.76
N ASP A 480 -9.67 62.31 -12.13
CA ASP A 480 -9.20 60.91 -12.01
C ASP A 480 -8.21 60.47 -13.11
N GLY A 481 -7.79 61.43 -14.00
CA GLY A 481 -6.83 61.18 -15.08
C GLY A 481 -7.45 60.64 -16.36
N ARG A 482 -8.78 60.51 -16.46
CA ARG A 482 -9.47 60.13 -17.70
C ARG A 482 -9.73 61.32 -18.59
N THR A 483 -9.82 61.04 -19.87
CA THR A 483 -10.22 62.04 -20.88
C THR A 483 -11.48 61.57 -21.58
N TYR A 484 -12.47 62.45 -21.62
CA TYR A 484 -13.72 62.25 -22.37
C TYR A 484 -13.69 63.14 -23.61
N LYS A 485 -14.02 62.59 -24.77
CA LYS A 485 -14.08 63.28 -26.04
C LYS A 485 -15.37 62.94 -26.74
N GLY A 486 -15.99 63.90 -27.33
CA GLY A 486 -17.21 63.68 -28.06
C GLY A 486 -17.70 64.97 -28.74
N TRP A 487 -18.98 64.98 -29.15
CA TRP A 487 -19.58 66.09 -29.80
C TRP A 487 -20.90 66.42 -29.11
N ILE A 488 -21.30 67.72 -29.25
CA ILE A 488 -22.56 68.28 -28.73
C ILE A 488 -23.20 68.96 -29.86
N LEU A 489 -24.48 68.68 -30.15
CA LEU A 489 -25.28 69.40 -31.06
C LEU A 489 -25.89 70.62 -30.33
N LEU A 490 -25.48 71.83 -30.71
CA LEU A 490 -26.15 73.05 -30.34
C LEU A 490 -27.21 73.35 -31.41
N LYS A 491 -28.45 73.40 -31.02
CA LYS A 491 -29.56 73.70 -31.94
C LYS A 491 -30.33 74.97 -31.50
N ASN A 492 -30.01 76.08 -32.12
CA ASN A 492 -30.75 77.29 -31.92
C ASN A 492 -32.10 77.28 -32.72
N ARG A 493 -33.20 77.61 -32.08
CA ARG A 493 -34.44 77.95 -32.79
C ARG A 493 -34.33 79.38 -33.20
N ASN A 494 -34.29 79.65 -34.52
CA ASN A 494 -34.51 80.94 -35.06
C ASN A 494 -35.99 81.28 -34.99
#